data_3d7eed31344a48d2d35e7b4e4fa89e60
#
_entry.id   3d7eed31344a48d2d35e7b4e4fa89e60
#
_cell.length_a   1.000
_cell.length_b   1.000
_cell.length_c   1.000
_cell.angle_alpha   90.00
_cell.angle_beta   90.00
_cell.angle_gamma   90.00
#
_symmetry.space_group_name_H-M   'P 1'
#
loop_
_entity.id
_entity.type
_entity.pdbx_description
1 polymer ?
#
loop_
_entity_poly.entity_id
_entity_poly.type
_entity_poly.pdbx_seq_one_letter_code
_entity_poly.pdbx_strand_id
1 'polypeptide(L)'
;LKAVCMIFVGLILGLVGSDINSGALRYTFGVDELMDGIDFVAISMGIYGFAEIMKNLEISQTRSLVPVKVESVLPTKEDLKVSAGPIPRGTLLGSFLGILPGGGALLSSFASYTLEKKLAGERAEPAFGQGNIRGVAGPESANNAGAQTSFIPMLTLGIPSNAVMALMIGAM
;
A
#
# COMPACT_ATOMS: atom_id res chain seq x y z
N LEU A 1 6.00 -16.34 12.82
CA LEU A 1 5.91 -15.99 14.24
C LEU A 1 5.71 -14.48 14.43
N LYS A 2 6.56 -13.59 13.87
CA LYS A 2 6.44 -12.12 14.02
C LYS A 2 5.06 -11.57 13.63
N ALA A 3 4.51 -11.99 12.49
CA ALA A 3 3.19 -11.54 12.03
C ALA A 3 2.07 -11.93 13.02
N VAL A 4 2.12 -13.16 13.56
CA VAL A 4 1.16 -13.63 14.55
C VAL A 4 1.25 -12.81 15.84
N CYS A 5 2.47 -12.55 16.31
CA CYS A 5 2.66 -11.66 17.49
C CYS A 5 2.08 -10.28 17.27
N MET A 6 2.25 -9.70 16.06
CA MET A 6 1.69 -8.37 15.75
C MET A 6 0.17 -8.36 15.70
N ILE A 7 -0.47 -9.45 15.28
CA ILE A 7 -1.93 -9.60 15.37
C ILE A 7 -2.39 -9.54 16.82
N PHE A 8 -1.73 -10.27 17.74
CA PHE A 8 -2.06 -10.21 19.16
C PHE A 8 -1.84 -8.83 19.75
N VAL A 9 -0.76 -8.13 19.38
CA VAL A 9 -0.53 -6.73 19.80
C VAL A 9 -1.68 -5.84 19.34
N GLY A 10 -2.10 -5.96 18.08
CA GLY A 10 -3.24 -5.19 17.56
C GLY A 10 -4.55 -5.49 18.30
N LEU A 11 -4.83 -6.76 18.61
CA LEU A 11 -5.99 -7.15 19.40
C LEU A 11 -5.95 -6.59 20.82
N ILE A 12 -4.81 -6.60 21.49
CA ILE A 12 -4.64 -6.03 22.82
C ILE A 12 -4.88 -4.52 22.81
N LEU A 13 -4.33 -3.81 21.82
CA LEU A 13 -4.56 -2.37 21.66
C LEU A 13 -6.05 -2.06 21.41
N GLY A 14 -6.75 -2.91 20.67
CA GLY A 14 -8.19 -2.78 20.46
C GLY A 14 -9.06 -3.12 21.68
N LEU A 15 -8.50 -3.70 22.73
CA LEU A 15 -9.21 -3.95 23.99
C LEU A 15 -9.16 -2.76 24.98
N VAL A 16 -8.36 -1.75 24.69
CA VAL A 16 -8.29 -0.53 25.52
C VAL A 16 -9.58 0.27 25.35
N GLY A 17 -10.16 0.70 26.45
CA GLY A 17 -11.37 1.53 26.44
C GLY A 17 -12.55 0.89 27.16
N SER A 18 -13.74 1.41 26.89
CA SER A 18 -15.00 0.94 27.46
C SER A 18 -15.52 -0.28 26.71
N ASP A 19 -15.89 -1.32 27.43
CA ASP A 19 -16.58 -2.48 26.85
C ASP A 19 -17.98 -2.09 26.38
N ILE A 20 -18.29 -2.33 25.11
CA ILE A 20 -19.56 -1.94 24.49
C ILE A 20 -20.77 -2.62 25.17
N ASN A 21 -20.61 -3.84 25.70
CA ASN A 21 -21.71 -4.61 26.29
C ASN A 21 -21.91 -4.33 27.78
N SER A 22 -20.82 -4.20 28.53
CA SER A 22 -20.86 -4.08 29.99
C SER A 22 -20.58 -2.66 30.50
N GLY A 23 -20.05 -1.76 29.68
CA GLY A 23 -19.58 -0.45 30.07
C GLY A 23 -18.33 -0.48 30.97
N ALA A 24 -17.75 -1.65 31.21
CA ALA A 24 -16.57 -1.79 32.06
C ALA A 24 -15.33 -1.21 31.34
N LEU A 25 -14.56 -0.42 32.09
CA LEU A 25 -13.30 0.15 31.61
C LEU A 25 -12.22 -0.93 31.61
N ARG A 26 -11.55 -1.09 30.47
CA ARG A 26 -10.45 -2.05 30.26
C ARG A 26 -9.17 -1.32 29.87
N TYR A 27 -8.09 -1.60 30.58
CA TYR A 27 -6.74 -1.09 30.32
C TYR A 27 -6.64 0.43 30.21
N THR A 28 -7.54 1.18 30.85
CA THR A 28 -7.52 2.65 30.83
C THR A 28 -6.58 3.25 31.88
N PHE A 29 -6.19 2.46 32.90
CA PHE A 29 -5.26 2.85 33.97
C PHE A 29 -5.66 4.17 34.71
N GLY A 30 -6.94 4.55 34.63
CA GLY A 30 -7.45 5.79 35.22
C GLY A 30 -7.18 7.05 34.38
N VAL A 31 -6.81 6.87 33.12
CA VAL A 31 -6.61 7.96 32.15
C VAL A 31 -7.91 8.13 31.37
N ASP A 32 -8.54 9.31 31.48
CA ASP A 32 -9.84 9.58 30.89
C ASP A 32 -9.82 9.52 29.34
N GLU A 33 -8.72 9.94 28.72
CA GLU A 33 -8.52 9.90 27.26
C GLU A 33 -8.51 8.47 26.69
N LEU A 34 -8.24 7.46 27.52
CA LEU A 34 -8.28 6.07 27.11
C LEU A 34 -9.65 5.41 27.27
N MET A 35 -10.67 6.12 27.80
CA MET A 35 -12.02 5.57 27.96
C MET A 35 -12.69 5.31 26.62
N ASP A 36 -12.41 6.13 25.61
CA ASP A 36 -12.91 5.98 24.23
C ASP A 36 -12.05 5.05 23.37
N GLY A 37 -11.03 4.43 23.99
CA GLY A 37 -10.07 3.58 23.30
C GLY A 37 -8.91 4.35 22.67
N ILE A 38 -8.08 3.62 21.92
CA ILE A 38 -6.97 4.24 21.20
C ILE A 38 -7.39 4.40 19.74
N ASP A 39 -7.40 5.64 19.25
CA ASP A 39 -7.75 5.96 17.88
C ASP A 39 -6.80 5.26 16.88
N PHE A 40 -7.39 4.63 15.86
CA PHE A 40 -6.64 3.91 14.84
C PHE A 40 -5.68 4.80 14.07
N VAL A 41 -6.06 6.06 13.81
CA VAL A 41 -5.19 7.01 13.09
C VAL A 41 -3.95 7.31 13.92
N ALA A 42 -4.09 7.46 15.24
CA ALA A 42 -2.97 7.67 16.15
C ALA A 42 -2.00 6.47 16.15
N ILE A 43 -2.53 5.24 16.20
CA ILE A 43 -1.72 4.01 16.11
C ILE A 43 -0.99 3.94 14.76
N SER A 44 -1.70 4.20 13.67
CA SER A 44 -1.12 4.13 12.33
C SER A 44 -0.02 5.19 12.12
N MET A 45 -0.23 6.41 12.58
CA MET A 45 0.77 7.47 12.53
C MET A 45 2.00 7.12 13.38
N GLY A 46 1.80 6.51 14.57
CA GLY A 46 2.88 6.05 15.42
C GLY A 46 3.71 4.93 14.76
N ILE A 47 3.04 3.90 14.26
CA ILE A 47 3.72 2.72 13.70
C ILE A 47 4.40 3.04 12.36
N TYR A 48 3.73 3.75 11.47
CA TYR A 48 4.27 4.02 10.12
C TYR A 48 5.04 5.33 10.05
N GLY A 49 4.47 6.43 10.55
CA GLY A 49 5.09 7.75 10.46
C GLY A 49 6.28 7.90 11.39
N PHE A 50 6.06 7.68 12.70
CA PHE A 50 7.10 7.89 13.69
C PHE A 50 8.23 6.84 13.59
N ALA A 51 7.87 5.58 13.31
CA ALA A 51 8.87 4.52 13.10
C ALA A 51 9.76 4.80 11.89
N GLU A 52 9.23 5.35 10.80
CA GLU A 52 10.02 5.71 9.62
C GLU A 52 10.96 6.90 9.91
N ILE A 53 10.49 7.90 10.69
CA ILE A 53 11.32 9.01 11.14
C ILE A 53 12.48 8.48 12.00
N MET A 54 12.21 7.63 12.99
CA MET A 54 13.22 7.04 13.86
C MET A 54 14.27 6.24 13.07
N LYS A 55 13.80 5.42 12.13
CA LYS A 55 14.66 4.63 11.25
C LYS A 55 15.55 5.52 10.37
N ASN A 56 15.01 6.60 9.84
CA ASN A 56 15.80 7.54 9.03
C ASN A 56 16.82 8.31 9.85
N LEU A 57 16.54 8.59 11.13
CA LEU A 57 17.50 9.22 12.05
C LEU A 57 18.61 8.24 12.48
N GLU A 58 18.28 6.95 12.67
CA GLU A 58 19.25 5.91 13.02
C GLU A 58 20.21 5.62 11.87
N ILE A 59 19.73 5.68 10.64
CA ILE A 59 20.56 5.52 9.46
C ILE A 59 21.37 6.80 9.24
N SER A 60 22.39 6.99 10.04
CA SER A 60 23.49 7.95 9.81
C SER A 60 24.30 7.49 8.59
N GLN A 61 23.69 7.66 7.41
CA GLN A 61 24.29 7.22 6.16
C GLN A 61 25.14 8.32 5.57
N THR A 62 26.40 8.04 5.40
CA THR A 62 27.11 8.37 4.17
C THR A 62 26.35 7.74 2.97
N ARG A 63 25.17 8.25 2.66
CA ARG A 63 24.62 8.06 1.31
C ARG A 63 25.66 8.67 0.39
N SER A 64 26.44 7.84 -0.28
CA SER A 64 27.12 8.27 -1.48
C SER A 64 26.01 8.75 -2.42
N LEU A 65 25.81 10.05 -2.42
CA LEU A 65 24.95 10.69 -3.40
C LEU A 65 25.62 10.39 -4.73
N VAL A 66 25.20 9.31 -5.38
CA VAL A 66 25.51 9.14 -6.79
C VAL A 66 24.79 10.31 -7.45
N PRO A 67 25.50 11.32 -7.96
CA PRO A 67 24.85 12.43 -8.62
C PRO A 67 24.27 11.92 -9.93
N VAL A 68 23.05 11.40 -9.85
CA VAL A 68 22.26 11.10 -11.04
C VAL A 68 21.88 12.47 -11.58
N LYS A 69 22.52 12.88 -12.66
CA LYS A 69 22.07 14.03 -13.44
C LYS A 69 20.69 13.70 -13.99
N VAL A 70 19.66 14.20 -13.34
CA VAL A 70 18.31 14.15 -13.86
C VAL A 70 18.26 15.20 -14.98
N GLU A 71 18.37 14.77 -16.22
CA GLU A 71 18.37 15.65 -17.39
C GLU A 71 16.97 16.25 -17.63
N SER A 72 15.91 15.49 -17.36
CA SER A 72 14.53 15.93 -17.47
C SER A 72 13.63 15.13 -16.55
N VAL A 73 12.64 15.78 -15.95
CA VAL A 73 11.58 15.13 -15.16
C VAL A 73 10.40 14.75 -16.08
N LEU A 74 10.31 15.35 -17.25
CA LEU A 74 9.23 15.06 -18.18
C LEU A 74 9.60 13.86 -19.06
N PRO A 75 8.65 12.94 -19.31
CA PRO A 75 8.86 11.79 -20.16
C PRO A 75 9.13 12.24 -21.60
N THR A 76 10.05 11.55 -22.24
CA THR A 76 10.34 11.75 -23.66
C THR A 76 9.24 11.12 -24.54
N LYS A 77 9.23 11.47 -25.83
CA LYS A 77 8.30 10.84 -26.78
C LYS A 77 8.51 9.33 -26.89
N GLU A 78 9.75 8.86 -26.72
CA GLU A 78 10.08 7.44 -26.74
C GLU A 78 9.53 6.75 -25.48
N ASP A 79 9.68 7.37 -24.30
CA ASP A 79 9.10 6.85 -23.05
C ASP A 79 7.58 6.70 -23.15
N LEU A 80 6.90 7.69 -23.74
CA LEU A 80 5.45 7.63 -23.96
C LEU A 80 5.07 6.49 -24.92
N LYS A 81 5.82 6.29 -25.98
CA LYS A 81 5.59 5.22 -26.94
C LYS A 81 5.79 3.84 -26.32
N VAL A 82 6.85 3.66 -25.54
CA VAL A 82 7.14 2.39 -24.85
C VAL A 82 6.11 2.12 -23.74
N SER A 83 5.61 3.15 -23.08
CA SER A 83 4.61 3.04 -22.00
C SER A 83 3.18 2.87 -22.50
N ALA A 84 2.90 3.21 -23.75
CA ALA A 84 1.55 3.19 -24.35
C ALA A 84 0.88 1.81 -24.31
N GLY A 85 1.64 0.72 -24.36
CA GLY A 85 1.12 -0.63 -24.20
C GLY A 85 0.98 -1.10 -22.75
N PRO A 86 2.02 -0.96 -21.91
CA PRO A 86 1.98 -1.28 -20.48
C PRO A 86 0.88 -0.59 -19.69
N ILE A 87 0.66 0.71 -19.92
CA ILE A 87 -0.35 1.49 -19.18
C ILE A 87 -1.76 0.89 -19.31
N PRO A 88 -2.36 0.71 -20.49
CA PRO A 88 -3.71 0.17 -20.60
C PRO A 88 -3.80 -1.29 -20.11
N ARG A 89 -2.78 -2.11 -20.34
CA ARG A 89 -2.77 -3.48 -19.83
C ARG A 89 -2.73 -3.51 -18.30
N GLY A 90 -1.86 -2.69 -17.70
CA GLY A 90 -1.80 -2.53 -16.25
C GLY A 90 -3.11 -2.03 -15.68
N THR A 91 -3.70 -1.00 -16.29
CA THR A 91 -4.99 -0.44 -15.87
C THR A 91 -6.10 -1.48 -15.90
N LEU A 92 -6.25 -2.23 -17.01
CA LEU A 92 -7.28 -3.26 -17.12
C LEU A 92 -7.07 -4.38 -16.09
N LEU A 93 -5.84 -4.88 -15.95
CA LEU A 93 -5.50 -5.91 -14.99
C LEU A 93 -5.74 -5.44 -13.54
N GLY A 94 -5.31 -4.22 -13.24
CA GLY A 94 -5.50 -3.61 -11.93
C GLY A 94 -6.96 -3.38 -11.59
N SER A 95 -7.73 -2.89 -12.55
CA SER A 95 -9.18 -2.69 -12.38
C SER A 95 -9.91 -3.99 -12.07
N PHE A 96 -9.55 -5.07 -12.72
CA PHE A 96 -10.14 -6.38 -12.45
C PHE A 96 -9.73 -6.95 -11.09
N LEU A 97 -8.44 -6.93 -10.78
CA LEU A 97 -7.92 -7.49 -9.53
C LEU A 97 -8.30 -6.65 -8.30
N GLY A 98 -8.49 -5.34 -8.46
CA GLY A 98 -8.89 -4.46 -7.36
C GLY A 98 -10.29 -4.74 -6.82
N ILE A 99 -11.20 -5.22 -7.66
CA ILE A 99 -12.57 -5.60 -7.25
C ILE A 99 -12.56 -6.88 -6.41
N LEU A 100 -11.59 -7.76 -6.63
CA LEU A 100 -11.54 -9.06 -5.96
C LEU A 100 -11.13 -8.91 -4.48
N PRO A 101 -11.83 -9.58 -3.55
CA PRO A 101 -11.41 -9.60 -2.15
C PRO A 101 -9.98 -10.16 -1.99
N GLY A 102 -9.16 -9.46 -1.23
CA GLY A 102 -7.75 -9.82 -1.02
C GLY A 102 -6.80 -9.43 -2.17
N GLY A 103 -7.33 -8.93 -3.30
CA GLY A 103 -6.52 -8.46 -4.43
C GLY A 103 -5.85 -7.12 -4.13
N GLY A 104 -6.59 -6.07 -4.40
CA GLY A 104 -6.12 -4.69 -4.16
C GLY A 104 -4.93 -4.28 -5.01
N ALA A 105 -4.40 -3.11 -4.70
CA ALA A 105 -3.34 -2.46 -5.46
C ALA A 105 -2.02 -3.26 -5.47
N LEU A 106 -1.68 -3.89 -4.35
CA LEU A 106 -0.42 -4.63 -4.22
C LEU A 106 -0.36 -5.83 -5.16
N LEU A 107 -1.40 -6.68 -5.14
CA LEU A 107 -1.46 -7.85 -6.02
C LEU A 107 -1.50 -7.42 -7.49
N SER A 108 -2.23 -6.35 -7.80
CA SER A 108 -2.34 -5.77 -9.13
C SER A 108 -0.98 -5.34 -9.68
N SER A 109 -0.16 -4.67 -8.86
CA SER A 109 1.18 -4.23 -9.23
C SER A 109 2.10 -5.41 -9.56
N PHE A 110 2.14 -6.43 -8.70
CA PHE A 110 2.97 -7.61 -8.93
C PHE A 110 2.53 -8.43 -10.14
N ALA A 111 1.22 -8.58 -10.32
CA ALA A 111 0.66 -9.28 -11.48
C ALA A 111 1.02 -8.56 -12.78
N SER A 112 0.89 -7.22 -12.80
CA SER A 112 1.25 -6.40 -13.95
C SER A 112 2.76 -6.45 -14.24
N TYR A 113 3.60 -6.37 -13.20
CA TYR A 113 5.05 -6.52 -13.37
C TYR A 113 5.42 -7.86 -14.02
N THR A 114 4.81 -8.94 -13.52
CA THR A 114 5.07 -10.29 -14.04
C THR A 114 4.60 -10.43 -15.48
N LEU A 115 3.44 -9.86 -15.80
CA LEU A 115 2.89 -9.83 -17.15
C LEU A 115 3.80 -9.06 -18.11
N GLU A 116 4.20 -7.83 -17.76
CA GLU A 116 5.06 -7.00 -18.60
C GLU A 116 6.45 -7.63 -18.79
N LYS A 117 7.01 -8.21 -17.74
CA LYS A 117 8.29 -8.95 -17.83
C LYS A 117 8.19 -10.14 -18.79
N LYS A 118 7.10 -10.89 -18.74
CA LYS A 118 6.85 -12.03 -19.63
C LYS A 118 6.65 -11.59 -21.09
N LEU A 119 5.91 -10.50 -21.31
CA LEU A 119 5.66 -9.96 -22.65
C LEU A 119 6.90 -9.32 -23.27
N ALA A 120 7.76 -8.72 -22.46
CA ALA A 120 9.01 -8.12 -22.94
C ALA A 120 10.08 -9.17 -23.30
N GLY A 121 10.01 -10.36 -22.68
CA GLY A 121 10.95 -11.45 -22.90
C GLY A 121 12.32 -11.22 -22.24
N GLU A 122 13.20 -12.22 -22.39
CA GLU A 122 14.54 -12.21 -21.75
C GLU A 122 15.51 -11.20 -22.36
N ARG A 123 15.24 -10.73 -23.59
CA ARG A 123 16.10 -9.77 -24.32
C ARG A 123 15.66 -8.32 -24.14
N ALA A 124 14.81 -8.04 -23.16
CA ALA A 124 14.38 -6.67 -22.92
C ALA A 124 15.54 -5.78 -22.47
N GLU A 125 15.72 -4.66 -23.15
CA GLU A 125 16.75 -3.67 -22.84
C GLU A 125 16.10 -2.31 -22.53
N PRO A 126 16.46 -1.70 -21.40
CA PRO A 126 17.21 -2.28 -20.27
C PRO A 126 16.45 -3.45 -19.61
N ALA A 127 17.19 -4.35 -18.94
CA ALA A 127 16.57 -5.48 -18.26
C ALA A 127 15.60 -5.04 -17.15
N PHE A 128 14.59 -5.86 -16.84
CA PHE A 128 13.70 -5.62 -15.71
C PHE A 128 14.50 -5.60 -14.41
N GLY A 129 14.25 -4.59 -13.56
CA GLY A 129 15.06 -4.29 -12.39
C GLY A 129 16.28 -3.42 -12.63
N GLN A 130 16.59 -3.08 -13.91
CA GLN A 130 17.71 -2.23 -14.30
C GLN A 130 17.26 -0.97 -15.08
N GLY A 131 16.05 -0.47 -14.80
CA GLY A 131 15.54 0.75 -15.39
C GLY A 131 14.59 0.57 -16.56
N ASN A 132 14.07 -0.64 -16.79
CA ASN A 132 13.08 -0.85 -17.85
C ASN A 132 11.76 -0.13 -17.51
N ILE A 133 11.37 0.81 -18.36
CA ILE A 133 10.18 1.65 -18.15
C ILE A 133 8.88 0.84 -18.10
N ARG A 134 8.78 -0.29 -18.80
CA ARG A 134 7.61 -1.18 -18.73
C ARG A 134 7.42 -1.77 -17.34
N GLY A 135 8.55 -2.02 -16.62
CA GLY A 135 8.56 -2.52 -15.24
C GLY A 135 8.09 -1.49 -14.22
N VAL A 136 7.87 -0.25 -14.62
CA VAL A 136 7.31 0.83 -13.79
C VAL A 136 5.92 1.21 -14.29
N ALA A 137 5.76 1.53 -15.56
CA ALA A 137 4.53 2.06 -16.15
C ALA A 137 3.34 1.09 -16.01
N GLY A 138 3.54 -0.19 -16.27
CA GLY A 138 2.50 -1.21 -16.13
C GLY A 138 2.08 -1.41 -14.67
N PRO A 139 3.00 -1.76 -13.76
CA PRO A 139 2.70 -1.93 -12.33
C PRO A 139 2.09 -0.72 -11.68
N GLU A 140 2.56 0.48 -11.97
CA GLU A 140 2.03 1.71 -11.38
C GLU A 140 0.60 2.00 -11.87
N SER A 141 0.33 1.79 -13.16
CA SER A 141 -1.03 1.89 -13.70
C SER A 141 -1.96 0.86 -13.07
N ALA A 142 -1.49 -0.37 -12.83
CA ALA A 142 -2.25 -1.41 -12.17
C ALA A 142 -2.50 -1.10 -10.69
N ASN A 143 -1.50 -0.54 -10.00
CA ASN A 143 -1.61 -0.09 -8.62
C ASN A 143 -2.73 0.94 -8.46
N ASN A 144 -2.65 2.00 -9.25
CA ASN A 144 -3.63 3.08 -9.22
C ASN A 144 -5.06 2.59 -9.57
N ALA A 145 -5.18 1.79 -10.62
CA ALA A 145 -6.46 1.21 -11.02
C ALA A 145 -7.03 0.26 -9.95
N GLY A 146 -6.19 -0.61 -9.39
CA GLY A 146 -6.58 -1.54 -8.32
C GLY A 146 -6.98 -0.84 -7.02
N ALA A 147 -6.31 0.24 -6.67
CA ALA A 147 -6.69 1.08 -5.53
C ALA A 147 -8.08 1.70 -5.73
N GLN A 148 -8.35 2.27 -6.90
CA GLN A 148 -9.64 2.91 -7.20
C GLN A 148 -10.78 1.88 -7.27
N THR A 149 -10.60 0.77 -7.94
CA THR A 149 -11.65 -0.24 -8.09
C THR A 149 -11.94 -1.01 -6.81
N SER A 150 -11.03 -0.99 -5.83
CA SER A 150 -11.27 -1.52 -4.48
C SER A 150 -12.42 -0.82 -3.75
N PHE A 151 -12.76 0.42 -4.10
CA PHE A 151 -13.92 1.13 -3.56
C PHE A 151 -15.25 0.54 -4.03
N ILE A 152 -15.30 -0.14 -5.18
CA ILE A 152 -16.55 -0.68 -5.73
C ILE A 152 -17.20 -1.66 -4.76
N PRO A 153 -16.58 -2.80 -4.38
CA PRO A 153 -17.18 -3.72 -3.43
C PRO A 153 -17.37 -3.10 -2.04
N MET A 154 -16.50 -2.20 -1.63
CA MET A 154 -16.63 -1.51 -0.35
C MET A 154 -17.90 -0.66 -0.28
N LEU A 155 -18.14 0.20 -1.28
CA LEU A 155 -19.26 1.15 -1.27
C LEU A 155 -20.59 0.49 -1.68
N THR A 156 -20.55 -0.59 -2.47
CA THR A 156 -21.80 -1.25 -2.95
C THR A 156 -22.26 -2.37 -2.04
N LEU A 157 -21.34 -3.14 -1.47
CA LEU A 157 -21.62 -4.35 -0.70
C LEU A 157 -21.16 -4.28 0.74
N GLY A 158 -20.43 -3.22 1.14
CA GLY A 158 -19.80 -3.14 2.46
C GLY A 158 -18.65 -4.16 2.66
N ILE A 159 -18.12 -4.72 1.57
CA ILE A 159 -17.07 -5.74 1.62
C ILE A 159 -15.72 -5.11 1.33
N PRO A 160 -14.82 -5.06 2.31
CA PRO A 160 -13.47 -4.53 2.08
C PRO A 160 -12.65 -5.50 1.23
N SER A 161 -12.05 -5.00 0.16
CA SER A 161 -11.17 -5.79 -0.70
C SER A 161 -9.73 -5.90 -0.17
N ASN A 162 -9.35 -5.07 0.78
CA ASN A 162 -8.04 -5.08 1.42
C ASN A 162 -8.09 -4.43 2.81
N ALA A 163 -6.98 -4.49 3.56
CA ALA A 163 -6.91 -3.96 4.91
C ALA A 163 -7.20 -2.45 5.00
N VAL A 164 -6.74 -1.66 4.04
CA VAL A 164 -7.00 -0.21 4.01
C VAL A 164 -8.49 0.06 3.87
N MET A 165 -9.18 -0.67 2.98
CA MET A 165 -10.64 -0.54 2.81
C MET A 165 -11.41 -0.99 4.05
N ALA A 166 -10.94 -2.03 4.74
CA ALA A 166 -11.54 -2.45 6.02
C ALA A 166 -11.47 -1.37 7.08
N LEU A 167 -10.34 -0.67 7.16
CA LEU A 167 -10.15 0.44 8.08
C LEU A 167 -11.00 1.66 7.71
N MET A 168 -11.14 1.95 6.42
CA MET A 168 -12.00 3.04 5.95
C MET A 168 -13.48 2.79 6.30
N ILE A 169 -13.97 1.56 6.19
CA ILE A 169 -15.33 1.20 6.63
C ILE A 169 -15.50 1.45 8.14
N GLY A 170 -14.49 1.08 8.94
CA GLY A 170 -14.53 1.30 10.38
C GLY A 170 -14.49 2.77 10.80
N ALA A 171 -14.02 3.66 9.93
CA ALA A 171 -13.96 5.11 10.15
C ALA A 171 -15.19 5.88 9.62
N MET A 172 -16.10 5.22 8.90
CA MET A 172 -17.34 5.80 8.35
C MET A 172 -18.51 5.60 9.30
#